data_5b2703d72f004d1d1bca295841f0f127
#
_entry.id   5b2703d72f004d1d1bca295841f0f127
#
_cell.length_a   1.000
_cell.length_b   1.000
_cell.length_c   1.000
_cell.angle_alpha   90.00
_cell.angle_beta   90.00
_cell.angle_gamma   90.00
#
_symmetry.space_group_name_H-M   'P 1'
#
loop_
_entity.id
_entity.type
_entity.pdbx_description
1 polymer ?
#
loop_
_entity_poly.entity_id
_entity_poly.type
_entity_poly.pdbx_seq_one_letter_code
_entity_poly.pdbx_strand_id
1 'polypeptide(L)'
;MSVERLINPALEHVPVVVGGLSDRGVVSSCSYEARRFGVHSAQPVKMARRLCPHAVFIRGDMELYSRYSRLVTEIIADKAPVYEKASIDEHYVDITGMDRFFGCYKWAHELRETIMRESGLPISFGLSVNKTVSKIATDEAKPNGEMQVLDVQIHHFLDPLSIGKIPMVGEKTFRLLRYMGVGTIGEFRRMPGEVVGDALGKNGMEIWKKANGIDISPVRPYDEQKSLSKEYTFENDTIDVALMKDVLASMVEKLAFEMRSQKKLTGCVTVKIRYSDFDTHSMQRQIQYTSFDHLLLDTVYDIFSHLYNRRMLVRLVGVRFSSLVGGSQQLDLFNDDTEMTSLYGAIDGIRKKFGENSILKARCI
;
A
#
# COMPACT_ATOMS: atom_id res chain seq x y z
N MET A 1 -7.62 9.13 8.13
CA MET A 1 -7.98 10.48 8.67
C MET A 1 -9.47 10.78 8.53
N SER A 2 -10.03 10.78 7.31
CA SER A 2 -11.47 11.09 7.12
C SER A 2 -12.39 10.15 7.91
N VAL A 3 -12.10 8.84 7.91
CA VAL A 3 -12.85 7.85 8.72
C VAL A 3 -12.78 8.15 10.21
N GLU A 4 -11.62 8.56 10.72
CA GLU A 4 -11.48 8.92 12.15
C GLU A 4 -12.37 10.12 12.53
N ARG A 5 -12.45 11.12 11.67
CA ARG A 5 -13.34 12.28 11.87
C ARG A 5 -14.82 11.93 11.76
N LEU A 6 -15.15 10.99 10.87
CA LEU A 6 -16.52 10.52 10.71
C LEU A 6 -17.02 9.83 11.98
N ILE A 7 -16.15 9.07 12.65
CA ILE A 7 -16.50 8.35 13.90
C ILE A 7 -16.44 9.26 15.12
N ASN A 8 -15.44 10.15 15.15
CA ASN A 8 -15.25 11.10 16.24
C ASN A 8 -15.22 12.54 15.72
N PRO A 9 -16.37 13.21 15.67
CA PRO A 9 -16.48 14.60 15.22
C PRO A 9 -15.63 15.60 16.04
N ALA A 10 -15.26 15.26 17.29
CA ALA A 10 -14.38 16.11 18.09
C ALA A 10 -12.95 16.28 17.49
N LEU A 11 -12.61 15.47 16.50
CA LEU A 11 -11.35 15.58 15.74
C LEU A 11 -11.45 16.55 14.55
N GLU A 12 -12.61 17.17 14.31
CA GLU A 12 -12.75 18.20 13.31
C GLU A 12 -11.97 19.46 13.71
N HIS A 13 -11.32 20.08 12.74
CA HIS A 13 -10.52 21.29 12.90
C HIS A 13 -9.34 21.20 13.88
N VAL A 14 -9.04 20.00 14.41
CA VAL A 14 -7.93 19.74 15.30
C VAL A 14 -6.77 19.12 14.51
N PRO A 15 -5.50 19.47 14.80
CA PRO A 15 -4.36 18.74 14.27
C PRO A 15 -4.37 17.30 14.76
N VAL A 16 -4.52 16.32 13.83
CA VAL A 16 -4.56 14.89 14.16
C VAL A 16 -3.52 14.15 13.34
N VAL A 17 -2.87 13.19 13.98
CA VAL A 17 -1.87 12.31 13.38
C VAL A 17 -2.28 10.87 13.62
N VAL A 18 -2.48 10.10 12.56
CA VAL A 18 -2.76 8.66 12.61
C VAL A 18 -1.46 7.90 12.37
N GLY A 19 -1.12 6.96 13.24
CA GLY A 19 0.09 6.16 13.07
C GLY A 19 0.43 5.31 14.29
N GLY A 20 1.67 4.81 14.31
CA GLY A 20 2.21 4.12 15.49
C GLY A 20 2.34 5.09 16.66
N LEU A 21 2.05 4.63 17.90
CA LEU A 21 2.15 5.50 19.07
C LEU A 21 3.55 5.56 19.68
N SER A 22 4.43 4.59 19.35
CA SER A 22 5.83 4.56 19.82
C SER A 22 6.71 5.57 19.07
N ASP A 23 7.87 5.90 19.64
CA ASP A 23 8.86 6.76 18.99
C ASP A 23 9.40 6.20 17.65
N ARG A 24 9.32 4.88 17.46
CA ARG A 24 9.65 4.19 16.20
C ARG A 24 8.49 4.12 15.23
N GLY A 25 7.30 4.56 15.65
CA GLY A 25 6.13 4.61 14.82
C GLY A 25 6.31 5.55 13.62
N VAL A 26 5.55 5.29 12.57
CA VAL A 26 5.50 6.09 11.36
C VAL A 26 4.12 6.69 11.22
N VAL A 27 4.05 7.92 10.77
CA VAL A 27 2.80 8.60 10.42
C VAL A 27 2.19 7.91 9.20
N SER A 28 1.02 7.29 9.39
CA SER A 28 0.26 6.71 8.28
C SER A 28 -0.52 7.79 7.53
N SER A 29 -1.16 8.69 8.27
CA SER A 29 -1.91 9.83 7.73
C SER A 29 -1.94 10.97 8.73
N CYS A 30 -2.19 12.19 8.26
CA CYS A 30 -2.36 13.34 9.13
C CYS A 30 -3.38 14.33 8.54
N SER A 31 -4.01 15.10 9.41
CA SER A 31 -4.97 16.12 9.03
C SER A 31 -4.30 17.31 8.31
N TYR A 32 -5.06 18.09 7.58
CA TYR A 32 -4.54 19.29 6.91
C TYR A 32 -4.04 20.33 7.92
N GLU A 33 -4.64 20.41 9.12
CA GLU A 33 -4.18 21.24 10.21
C GLU A 33 -2.76 20.82 10.65
N ALA A 34 -2.51 19.51 10.81
CA ALA A 34 -1.18 19.01 11.15
C ALA A 34 -0.16 19.21 10.00
N ARG A 35 -0.61 19.11 8.74
CA ARG A 35 0.25 19.38 7.56
C ARG A 35 0.79 20.81 7.53
N ARG A 36 0.05 21.79 8.02
CA ARG A 36 0.50 23.19 8.11
C ARG A 36 1.73 23.36 8.99
N PHE A 37 1.97 22.44 9.93
CA PHE A 37 3.15 22.37 10.77
C PHE A 37 4.29 21.51 10.17
N GLY A 38 4.15 21.05 8.92
CA GLY A 38 5.14 20.22 8.24
C GLY A 38 5.05 18.72 8.56
N VAL A 39 3.95 18.27 9.19
CA VAL A 39 3.72 16.83 9.41
C VAL A 39 3.20 16.20 8.12
N HIS A 40 3.78 15.05 7.74
CA HIS A 40 3.37 14.31 6.54
C HIS A 40 3.44 12.79 6.73
N SER A 41 2.76 12.03 5.87
CA SER A 41 2.81 10.57 5.85
C SER A 41 4.24 10.06 5.63
N ALA A 42 4.55 8.89 6.14
CA ALA A 42 5.87 8.26 6.17
C ALA A 42 6.92 8.94 7.06
N GLN A 43 6.59 10.03 7.75
CA GLN A 43 7.48 10.70 8.70
C GLN A 43 7.53 9.92 10.03
N PRO A 44 8.69 9.87 10.74
CA PRO A 44 8.75 9.31 12.08
C PRO A 44 7.83 10.07 13.05
N VAL A 45 7.05 9.34 13.86
CA VAL A 45 6.13 9.93 14.86
C VAL A 45 6.86 10.85 15.83
N LYS A 46 8.10 10.49 16.22
CA LYS A 46 8.96 11.34 17.04
C LYS A 46 9.18 12.73 16.43
N MET A 47 9.37 12.82 15.10
CA MET A 47 9.50 14.09 14.39
C MET A 47 8.17 14.83 14.34
N ALA A 48 7.08 14.12 14.04
CA ALA A 48 5.74 14.72 14.01
C ALA A 48 5.36 15.34 15.36
N ARG A 49 5.69 14.69 16.49
CA ARG A 49 5.50 15.25 17.84
C ARG A 49 6.29 16.54 18.08
N ARG A 50 7.49 16.66 17.52
CA ARG A 50 8.29 17.88 17.61
C ARG A 50 7.73 19.03 16.78
N LEU A 51 7.23 18.72 15.57
CA LEU A 51 6.67 19.72 14.66
C LEU A 51 5.29 20.20 15.10
N CYS A 52 4.48 19.33 15.67
CA CYS A 52 3.12 19.66 16.13
C CYS A 52 2.85 19.00 17.51
N PRO A 53 3.38 19.59 18.62
CA PRO A 53 3.26 18.98 19.95
C PRO A 53 1.83 18.89 20.47
N HIS A 54 0.95 19.76 19.99
CA HIS A 54 -0.47 19.83 20.37
C HIS A 54 -1.37 18.94 19.50
N ALA A 55 -0.82 18.19 18.54
CA ALA A 55 -1.60 17.27 17.73
C ALA A 55 -2.11 16.08 18.56
N VAL A 56 -3.30 15.62 18.24
CA VAL A 56 -3.87 14.39 18.77
C VAL A 56 -3.27 13.21 17.99
N PHE A 57 -2.59 12.30 18.68
CA PHE A 57 -2.00 11.09 18.09
C PHE A 57 -2.91 9.90 18.35
N ILE A 58 -3.37 9.25 17.28
CA ILE A 58 -4.27 8.09 17.36
C ILE A 58 -3.67 6.89 16.63
N ARG A 59 -3.94 5.71 17.17
CA ARG A 59 -3.61 4.45 16.49
C ARG A 59 -4.66 4.18 15.43
N GLY A 60 -4.21 3.96 14.18
CA GLY A 60 -5.12 3.64 13.09
C GLY A 60 -5.76 2.26 13.24
N ASP A 61 -7.03 2.16 12.82
CA ASP A 61 -7.78 0.91 12.71
C ASP A 61 -7.89 0.48 11.24
N MET A 62 -6.98 -0.42 10.82
CA MET A 62 -6.91 -0.88 9.43
C MET A 62 -8.12 -1.73 9.02
N GLU A 63 -8.75 -2.44 9.96
CA GLU A 63 -9.95 -3.22 9.67
C GLU A 63 -11.12 -2.31 9.31
N LEU A 64 -11.30 -1.28 10.12
CA LEU A 64 -12.31 -0.26 9.90
C LEU A 64 -12.08 0.48 8.57
N TYR A 65 -10.83 0.90 8.28
CA TYR A 65 -10.49 1.56 7.02
C TYR A 65 -10.75 0.66 5.81
N SER A 66 -10.47 -0.63 5.94
CA SER A 66 -10.76 -1.62 4.91
C SER A 66 -12.27 -1.80 4.67
N ARG A 67 -13.09 -1.68 5.71
CA ARG A 67 -14.56 -1.70 5.58
C ARG A 67 -15.08 -0.50 4.79
N TYR A 68 -14.63 0.71 5.13
CA TYR A 68 -15.00 1.92 4.38
C TYR A 68 -14.48 1.88 2.93
N SER A 69 -13.25 1.38 2.73
CA SER A 69 -12.70 1.18 1.39
C SER A 69 -13.54 0.21 0.55
N ARG A 70 -14.05 -0.88 1.14
CA ARG A 70 -14.95 -1.80 0.44
C ARG A 70 -16.27 -1.12 0.09
N LEU A 71 -16.89 -0.41 1.02
CA LEU A 71 -18.11 0.35 0.77
C LEU A 71 -17.95 1.29 -0.42
N VAL A 72 -16.89 2.11 -0.45
CA VAL A 72 -16.60 3.01 -1.58
C VAL A 72 -16.39 2.23 -2.88
N THR A 73 -15.66 1.10 -2.81
CA THR A 73 -15.44 0.25 -3.97
C THR A 73 -16.76 -0.33 -4.52
N GLU A 74 -17.66 -0.76 -3.65
CA GLU A 74 -18.99 -1.29 -4.02
C GLU A 74 -19.86 -0.22 -4.70
N ILE A 75 -19.88 1.01 -4.17
CA ILE A 75 -20.61 2.14 -4.80
C ILE A 75 -20.05 2.45 -6.20
N ILE A 76 -18.71 2.41 -6.35
CA ILE A 76 -18.07 2.62 -7.66
C ILE A 76 -18.42 1.48 -8.62
N ALA A 77 -18.34 0.24 -8.16
CA ALA A 77 -18.61 -0.96 -8.97
C ALA A 77 -20.04 -1.02 -9.50
N ASP A 78 -21.01 -0.51 -8.72
CA ASP A 78 -22.42 -0.44 -9.13
C ASP A 78 -22.67 0.55 -10.29
N LYS A 79 -21.86 1.61 -10.38
CA LYS A 79 -22.10 2.72 -11.30
C LYS A 79 -21.09 2.81 -12.43
N ALA A 80 -19.88 2.37 -12.22
CA ALA A 80 -18.78 2.53 -13.15
C ALA A 80 -18.67 1.36 -14.14
N PRO A 81 -18.52 1.62 -15.45
CA PRO A 81 -18.37 0.55 -16.43
C PRO A 81 -17.08 -0.23 -16.27
N VAL A 82 -15.98 0.45 -15.98
CA VAL A 82 -14.67 -0.14 -15.74
C VAL A 82 -13.96 0.67 -14.65
N TYR A 83 -13.49 0.00 -13.62
CA TYR A 83 -12.72 0.64 -12.55
C TYR A 83 -11.51 -0.20 -12.12
N GLU A 84 -10.50 0.46 -11.60
CA GLU A 84 -9.30 -0.13 -11.01
C GLU A 84 -9.14 0.39 -9.59
N LYS A 85 -9.01 -0.51 -8.63
CA LYS A 85 -8.65 -0.17 -7.25
C LYS A 85 -7.13 -0.11 -7.14
N ALA A 86 -6.56 1.09 -7.19
CA ALA A 86 -5.12 1.30 -7.13
C ALA A 86 -4.56 1.20 -5.70
N SER A 87 -5.35 1.60 -4.68
CA SER A 87 -5.00 1.48 -3.27
C SER A 87 -6.24 1.33 -2.38
N ILE A 88 -6.07 1.40 -1.06
CA ILE A 88 -7.19 1.37 -0.11
C ILE A 88 -8.11 2.59 -0.26
N ASP A 89 -7.63 3.70 -0.80
CA ASP A 89 -8.31 5.00 -0.88
C ASP A 89 -8.29 5.62 -2.28
N GLU A 90 -7.72 4.95 -3.29
CA GLU A 90 -7.63 5.46 -4.65
C GLU A 90 -8.23 4.48 -5.67
N HIS A 91 -9.05 5.02 -6.55
CA HIS A 91 -9.64 4.29 -7.68
C HIS A 91 -9.45 5.09 -8.97
N TYR A 92 -9.20 4.36 -10.06
CA TYR A 92 -9.33 4.90 -11.41
C TYR A 92 -10.60 4.34 -12.05
N VAL A 93 -11.32 5.20 -12.76
CA VAL A 93 -12.54 4.83 -13.46
C VAL A 93 -12.40 5.24 -14.91
N ASP A 94 -12.63 4.28 -15.82
CA ASP A 94 -12.69 4.57 -17.25
C ASP A 94 -14.15 4.83 -17.65
N ILE A 95 -14.39 6.07 -18.06
CA ILE A 95 -15.71 6.56 -18.49
C ILE A 95 -15.74 6.90 -19.99
N THR A 96 -14.82 6.32 -20.75
CA THR A 96 -14.77 6.50 -22.20
C THR A 96 -16.11 6.15 -22.84
N GLY A 97 -16.63 7.05 -23.65
CA GLY A 97 -17.93 6.89 -24.32
C GLY A 97 -19.16 7.37 -23.55
N MET A 98 -19.01 7.74 -22.26
CA MET A 98 -20.11 8.29 -21.44
C MET A 98 -20.49 9.73 -21.85
N ASP A 99 -19.59 10.44 -22.53
CA ASP A 99 -19.81 11.80 -23.06
C ASP A 99 -21.02 11.90 -24.01
N ARG A 100 -21.31 10.84 -24.76
CA ARG A 100 -22.43 10.78 -25.69
C ARG A 100 -23.81 10.79 -25.03
N PHE A 101 -23.90 10.40 -23.77
CA PHE A 101 -25.17 10.21 -23.07
C PHE A 101 -25.36 11.15 -21.88
N PHE A 102 -24.32 11.41 -21.10
CA PHE A 102 -24.47 12.12 -19.82
C PHE A 102 -23.52 13.29 -19.64
N GLY A 103 -22.44 13.38 -20.45
CA GLY A 103 -21.32 14.27 -20.21
C GLY A 103 -20.40 13.75 -19.09
N CYS A 104 -19.13 13.51 -19.41
CA CYS A 104 -18.17 12.87 -18.49
C CYS A 104 -18.02 13.61 -17.16
N TYR A 105 -17.97 14.95 -17.19
CA TYR A 105 -17.82 15.74 -15.96
C TYR A 105 -19.05 15.62 -15.05
N LYS A 106 -20.25 15.75 -15.62
CA LYS A 106 -21.50 15.63 -14.86
C LYS A 106 -21.61 14.27 -14.21
N TRP A 107 -21.30 13.20 -14.95
CA TRP A 107 -21.33 11.85 -14.42
C TRP A 107 -20.33 11.65 -13.28
N ALA A 108 -19.09 12.14 -13.42
CA ALA A 108 -18.07 12.07 -12.36
C ALA A 108 -18.48 12.84 -11.10
N HIS A 109 -19.10 14.02 -11.28
CA HIS A 109 -19.66 14.81 -10.19
C HIS A 109 -20.78 14.05 -9.46
N GLU A 110 -21.74 13.48 -10.19
CA GLU A 110 -22.84 12.70 -9.61
C GLU A 110 -22.34 11.45 -8.87
N LEU A 111 -21.32 10.76 -9.40
CA LEU A 111 -20.66 9.64 -8.72
C LEU A 111 -20.03 10.11 -7.40
N ARG A 112 -19.27 11.22 -7.43
CA ARG A 112 -18.68 11.80 -6.23
C ARG A 112 -19.73 12.12 -5.17
N GLU A 113 -20.81 12.80 -5.52
CA GLU A 113 -21.91 13.14 -4.61
C GLU A 113 -22.57 11.87 -4.03
N THR A 114 -22.72 10.82 -4.84
CA THR A 114 -23.25 9.54 -4.37
C THR A 114 -22.32 8.90 -3.36
N ILE A 115 -21.01 8.85 -3.63
CA ILE A 115 -20.03 8.29 -2.69
C ILE A 115 -20.04 9.08 -1.38
N MET A 116 -20.04 10.41 -1.44
CA MET A 116 -20.06 11.25 -0.25
C MET A 116 -21.33 11.05 0.59
N ARG A 117 -22.49 10.98 -0.06
CA ARG A 117 -23.78 10.77 0.60
C ARG A 117 -23.85 9.39 1.28
N GLU A 118 -23.40 8.33 0.64
CA GLU A 118 -23.55 6.96 1.11
C GLU A 118 -22.45 6.53 2.06
N SER A 119 -21.22 7.05 1.90
CA SER A 119 -20.10 6.70 2.79
C SER A 119 -19.83 7.73 3.90
N GLY A 120 -20.33 8.96 3.76
CA GLY A 120 -19.99 10.09 4.63
C GLY A 120 -18.56 10.61 4.44
N LEU A 121 -17.78 10.07 3.50
CA LEU A 121 -16.37 10.42 3.31
C LEU A 121 -16.22 11.56 2.29
N PRO A 122 -15.38 12.58 2.56
CA PRO A 122 -15.05 13.60 1.57
C PRO A 122 -14.20 12.99 0.45
N ILE A 123 -14.62 13.22 -0.80
CA ILE A 123 -13.97 12.69 -2.00
C ILE A 123 -13.50 13.82 -2.89
N SER A 124 -12.28 13.71 -3.42
CA SER A 124 -11.79 14.55 -4.52
C SER A 124 -11.58 13.72 -5.77
N PHE A 125 -11.83 14.29 -6.95
CA PHE A 125 -11.50 13.65 -8.21
C PHE A 125 -10.84 14.60 -9.21
N GLY A 126 -10.05 14.02 -10.11
CA GLY A 126 -9.54 14.66 -11.31
C GLY A 126 -10.01 13.90 -12.55
N LEU A 127 -10.55 14.62 -13.51
CA LEU A 127 -11.02 14.07 -14.79
C LEU A 127 -10.07 14.51 -15.91
N SER A 128 -9.49 13.56 -16.63
CA SER A 128 -8.64 13.82 -17.78
C SER A 128 -8.56 12.61 -18.70
N VAL A 129 -7.77 12.71 -19.76
CA VAL A 129 -7.64 11.69 -20.81
C VAL A 129 -6.78 10.47 -20.40
N ASN A 130 -6.07 10.55 -19.28
CA ASN A 130 -5.24 9.44 -18.80
C ASN A 130 -5.04 9.46 -17.28
N LYS A 131 -4.56 8.34 -16.72
CA LYS A 131 -4.38 8.13 -15.28
C LYS A 131 -3.43 9.13 -14.62
N THR A 132 -2.31 9.45 -15.28
CA THR A 132 -1.30 10.36 -14.72
C THR A 132 -1.85 11.76 -14.52
N VAL A 133 -2.48 12.35 -15.55
CA VAL A 133 -3.03 13.70 -15.46
C VAL A 133 -4.22 13.75 -14.50
N SER A 134 -5.11 12.74 -14.54
CA SER A 134 -6.23 12.63 -13.60
C SER A 134 -5.76 12.56 -12.13
N LYS A 135 -4.68 11.81 -11.85
CA LYS A 135 -4.14 11.74 -10.49
C LYS A 135 -3.55 13.08 -10.02
N ILE A 136 -2.79 13.76 -10.88
CA ILE A 136 -2.24 15.08 -10.54
C ILE A 136 -3.38 16.09 -10.35
N ALA A 137 -4.38 16.08 -11.21
CA ALA A 137 -5.57 16.94 -11.10
C ALA A 137 -6.33 16.66 -9.78
N THR A 138 -6.49 15.39 -9.40
CA THR A 138 -7.07 15.04 -8.09
C THR A 138 -6.28 15.63 -6.93
N ASP A 139 -4.94 15.56 -6.98
CA ASP A 139 -4.09 16.06 -5.90
C ASP A 139 -4.11 17.59 -5.80
N GLU A 140 -4.26 18.31 -6.94
CA GLU A 140 -4.45 19.78 -6.96
C GLU A 140 -5.86 20.20 -6.52
N ALA A 141 -6.86 19.32 -6.71
CA ALA A 141 -8.25 19.57 -6.28
C ALA A 141 -8.47 19.31 -4.76
N LYS A 142 -7.55 18.67 -4.06
CA LYS A 142 -7.68 18.39 -2.61
C LYS A 142 -7.59 19.66 -1.77
N PRO A 143 -8.34 19.78 -0.65
CA PRO A 143 -9.31 18.83 -0.12
C PRO A 143 -10.70 18.99 -0.74
N ASN A 144 -11.46 17.88 -0.82
CA ASN A 144 -12.88 17.83 -1.16
C ASN A 144 -13.27 18.62 -2.40
N GLY A 145 -12.43 18.60 -3.42
CA GLY A 145 -12.61 19.34 -4.67
C GLY A 145 -12.66 18.43 -5.89
N GLU A 146 -12.90 19.05 -7.02
CA GLU A 146 -12.97 18.40 -8.32
C GLU A 146 -12.27 19.26 -9.38
N MET A 147 -11.61 18.61 -10.31
CA MET A 147 -10.88 19.29 -11.37
C MET A 147 -11.00 18.51 -12.69
N GLN A 148 -11.28 19.24 -13.76
CA GLN A 148 -11.21 18.70 -15.11
C GLN A 148 -10.04 19.32 -15.87
N VAL A 149 -9.24 18.48 -16.51
CA VAL A 149 -8.15 18.90 -17.39
C VAL A 149 -8.39 18.30 -18.77
N LEU A 150 -8.77 19.16 -19.72
CA LEU A 150 -8.98 18.75 -21.10
C LEU A 150 -7.65 18.48 -21.81
N ASP A 151 -7.67 17.67 -22.87
CA ASP A 151 -6.46 17.27 -23.60
C ASP A 151 -5.64 18.50 -24.06
N VAL A 152 -6.30 19.50 -24.61
CA VAL A 152 -5.66 20.75 -25.05
C VAL A 152 -5.05 21.59 -23.91
N GLN A 153 -5.40 21.32 -22.66
CA GLN A 153 -4.97 22.05 -21.49
C GLN A 153 -3.82 21.35 -20.74
N ILE A 154 -3.47 20.11 -21.10
CA ILE A 154 -2.54 19.27 -20.32
C ILE A 154 -1.20 19.97 -20.08
N HIS A 155 -0.57 20.52 -21.12
CA HIS A 155 0.72 21.18 -20.95
C HIS A 155 0.61 22.46 -20.12
N HIS A 156 -0.43 23.25 -20.34
CA HIS A 156 -0.67 24.46 -19.54
C HIS A 156 -0.88 24.15 -18.07
N PHE A 157 -1.56 23.04 -17.76
CA PHE A 157 -1.79 22.57 -16.40
C PHE A 157 -0.52 22.01 -15.77
N LEU A 158 0.21 21.15 -16.49
CA LEU A 158 1.38 20.44 -15.92
C LEU A 158 2.61 21.34 -15.79
N ASP A 159 2.89 22.20 -16.77
CA ASP A 159 4.15 22.96 -16.87
C ASP A 159 4.54 23.74 -15.59
N PRO A 160 3.64 24.46 -14.90
CA PRO A 160 3.99 25.23 -13.71
C PRO A 160 4.19 24.37 -12.45
N LEU A 161 3.72 23.11 -12.47
CA LEU A 161 3.75 22.27 -11.30
C LEU A 161 5.17 21.77 -10.99
N SER A 162 5.44 21.56 -9.69
CA SER A 162 6.70 20.95 -9.25
C SER A 162 6.89 19.56 -9.87
N ILE A 163 8.11 19.24 -10.27
CA ILE A 163 8.47 17.92 -10.80
C ILE A 163 8.12 16.76 -9.85
N GLY A 164 8.10 17.01 -8.55
CA GLY A 164 7.71 16.02 -7.55
C GLY A 164 6.22 15.63 -7.58
N LYS A 165 5.39 16.32 -8.36
CA LYS A 165 3.96 15.99 -8.54
C LYS A 165 3.74 14.81 -9.49
N ILE A 166 4.73 14.47 -10.33
CA ILE A 166 4.61 13.33 -11.24
C ILE A 166 4.67 12.04 -10.43
N PRO A 167 3.69 11.14 -10.57
CA PRO A 167 3.77 9.79 -9.99
C PRO A 167 5.06 9.08 -10.41
N MET A 168 5.70 8.36 -9.48
CA MET A 168 7.01 7.71 -9.60
C MET A 168 8.22 8.63 -9.35
N VAL A 169 8.07 9.94 -9.21
CA VAL A 169 9.16 10.82 -8.75
C VAL A 169 9.24 10.73 -7.23
N GLY A 170 10.07 9.82 -6.73
CA GLY A 170 10.39 9.73 -5.31
C GLY A 170 11.51 10.68 -4.91
N GLU A 171 11.78 10.79 -3.60
CA GLU A 171 12.74 11.73 -3.02
C GLU A 171 14.13 11.71 -3.69
N LYS A 172 14.66 10.51 -4.01
CA LYS A 172 15.98 10.39 -4.67
C LYS A 172 15.97 11.00 -6.07
N THR A 173 14.94 10.69 -6.87
CA THR A 173 14.79 11.22 -8.23
C THR A 173 14.52 12.73 -8.17
N PHE A 174 13.69 13.17 -7.24
CA PHE A 174 13.42 14.60 -7.02
C PHE A 174 14.70 15.37 -6.73
N ARG A 175 15.53 14.92 -5.78
CA ARG A 175 16.82 15.58 -5.45
C ARG A 175 17.78 15.61 -6.63
N LEU A 176 17.87 14.50 -7.39
CA LEU A 176 18.71 14.44 -8.58
C LEU A 176 18.27 15.46 -9.63
N LEU A 177 16.97 15.52 -9.94
CA LEU A 177 16.42 16.50 -10.89
C LEU A 177 16.63 17.93 -10.40
N ARG A 178 16.43 18.21 -9.11
CA ARG A 178 16.74 19.52 -8.52
C ARG A 178 18.22 19.89 -8.65
N TYR A 179 19.12 18.94 -8.47
CA TYR A 179 20.56 19.14 -8.67
C TYR A 179 20.90 19.47 -10.12
N MET A 180 20.17 18.87 -11.08
CA MET A 180 20.29 19.18 -12.51
C MET A 180 19.62 20.51 -12.91
N GLY A 181 19.08 21.28 -11.97
CA GLY A 181 18.41 22.55 -12.21
C GLY A 181 16.93 22.43 -12.62
N VAL A 182 16.36 21.20 -12.57
CA VAL A 182 14.97 20.95 -12.94
C VAL A 182 14.06 21.09 -11.71
N GLY A 183 13.18 22.08 -11.72
CA GLY A 183 12.23 22.37 -10.63
C GLY A 183 10.79 22.05 -10.98
N THR A 184 10.43 22.21 -12.25
CA THR A 184 9.07 22.08 -12.74
C THR A 184 8.90 20.97 -13.76
N ILE A 185 7.66 20.54 -13.96
CA ILE A 185 7.33 19.56 -14.99
C ILE A 185 7.65 20.12 -16.39
N GLY A 186 7.34 21.41 -16.62
CA GLY A 186 7.63 22.07 -17.89
C GLY A 186 9.10 22.14 -18.23
N GLU A 187 10.00 22.37 -17.25
CA GLU A 187 11.45 22.29 -17.46
C GLU A 187 11.86 20.87 -17.84
N PHE A 188 11.37 19.86 -17.11
CA PHE A 188 11.72 18.47 -17.36
C PHE A 188 11.26 17.96 -18.72
N ARG A 189 10.03 18.26 -19.15
CA ARG A 189 9.52 17.79 -20.44
C ARG A 189 10.24 18.40 -21.64
N ARG A 190 10.83 19.59 -21.49
CA ARG A 190 11.63 20.25 -22.54
C ARG A 190 13.05 19.70 -22.65
N MET A 191 13.50 18.86 -21.74
CA MET A 191 14.79 18.18 -21.85
C MET A 191 14.79 17.19 -23.01
N PRO A 192 15.89 17.07 -23.78
CA PRO A 192 16.02 16.01 -24.76
C PRO A 192 15.89 14.62 -24.13
N GLY A 193 15.11 13.74 -24.76
CA GLY A 193 14.88 12.39 -24.23
C GLY A 193 16.15 11.56 -24.05
N GLU A 194 17.16 11.76 -24.91
CA GLU A 194 18.46 11.10 -24.78
C GLU A 194 19.16 11.45 -23.47
N VAL A 195 19.19 12.74 -23.10
CA VAL A 195 19.76 13.21 -21.83
C VAL A 195 19.04 12.62 -20.63
N VAL A 196 17.71 12.53 -20.70
CA VAL A 196 16.90 11.91 -19.64
C VAL A 196 17.18 10.40 -19.56
N GLY A 197 17.30 9.73 -20.71
CA GLY A 197 17.62 8.31 -20.78
C GLY A 197 18.99 7.98 -20.17
N ASP A 198 20.00 8.78 -20.48
CA ASP A 198 21.35 8.62 -19.95
C ASP A 198 21.42 8.88 -18.43
N ALA A 199 20.73 9.91 -17.94
CA ALA A 199 20.79 10.30 -16.53
C ALA A 199 19.92 9.42 -15.61
N LEU A 200 18.75 8.98 -16.07
CA LEU A 200 17.71 8.35 -15.24
C LEU A 200 17.30 6.94 -15.73
N GLY A 201 17.82 6.50 -16.87
CA GLY A 201 17.50 5.20 -17.45
C GLY A 201 16.04 5.04 -17.87
N LYS A 202 15.58 3.79 -17.93
CA LYS A 202 14.22 3.44 -18.37
C LYS A 202 13.13 4.12 -17.51
N ASN A 203 13.32 4.17 -16.19
CA ASN A 203 12.35 4.82 -15.31
C ASN A 203 12.25 6.32 -15.57
N GLY A 204 13.38 6.97 -15.88
CA GLY A 204 13.41 8.38 -16.27
C GLY A 204 12.62 8.65 -17.54
N MET A 205 12.74 7.77 -18.52
CA MET A 205 11.96 7.88 -19.77
C MET A 205 10.45 7.74 -19.54
N GLU A 206 10.03 6.85 -18.65
CA GLU A 206 8.59 6.74 -18.29
C GLU A 206 8.09 8.01 -17.56
N ILE A 207 8.89 8.56 -16.65
CA ILE A 207 8.57 9.83 -15.99
C ILE A 207 8.53 10.98 -17.02
N TRP A 208 9.44 10.98 -18.00
CA TRP A 208 9.47 12.00 -19.05
C TRP A 208 8.24 11.93 -19.98
N LYS A 209 7.78 10.73 -20.35
CA LYS A 209 6.51 10.56 -21.06
C LYS A 209 5.34 11.14 -20.26
N LYS A 210 5.27 10.83 -18.96
CA LYS A 210 4.25 11.36 -18.04
C LYS A 210 4.31 12.88 -17.94
N ALA A 211 5.50 13.48 -17.92
CA ALA A 211 5.69 14.94 -17.97
C ALA A 211 5.15 15.56 -19.27
N ASN A 212 5.18 14.82 -20.37
CA ASN A 212 4.57 15.20 -21.64
C ASN A 212 3.07 14.89 -21.71
N GLY A 213 2.45 14.47 -20.61
CA GLY A 213 1.03 14.11 -20.57
C GLY A 213 0.71 12.77 -21.24
N ILE A 214 1.73 11.95 -21.51
CA ILE A 214 1.58 10.66 -22.20
C ILE A 214 1.56 9.54 -21.17
N ASP A 215 0.42 8.87 -21.02
CA ASP A 215 0.26 7.66 -20.22
C ASP A 215 -0.78 6.76 -20.91
N ILE A 216 -0.32 5.66 -21.47
CA ILE A 216 -1.15 4.68 -22.19
C ILE A 216 -1.60 3.53 -21.31
N SER A 217 -1.33 3.58 -20.01
CA SER A 217 -1.71 2.49 -19.10
C SER A 217 -3.24 2.40 -18.97
N PRO A 218 -3.84 1.25 -19.30
CA PRO A 218 -5.30 1.08 -19.21
C PRO A 218 -5.75 1.00 -17.73
N VAL A 219 -7.02 1.28 -17.51
CA VAL A 219 -7.72 0.95 -16.27
C VAL A 219 -7.93 -0.56 -16.23
N ARG A 220 -7.37 -1.24 -15.22
CA ARG A 220 -7.42 -2.70 -15.06
C ARG A 220 -8.33 -3.07 -13.90
N PRO A 221 -9.45 -3.75 -14.13
CA PRO A 221 -10.41 -4.09 -13.08
C PRO A 221 -9.84 -4.97 -11.97
N TYR A 222 -8.84 -5.76 -12.29
CA TYR A 222 -8.24 -6.71 -11.36
C TYR A 222 -6.77 -6.95 -11.68
N ASP A 223 -5.93 -6.82 -10.66
CA ASP A 223 -4.56 -7.30 -10.67
C ASP A 223 -4.42 -8.46 -9.68
N GLU A 224 -3.91 -9.59 -10.16
CA GLU A 224 -3.69 -10.75 -9.31
C GLU A 224 -2.62 -10.44 -8.25
N GLN A 225 -2.95 -10.73 -6.99
CA GLN A 225 -2.02 -10.55 -5.88
C GLN A 225 -0.83 -11.52 -6.03
N LYS A 226 0.37 -10.96 -6.24
CA LYS A 226 1.60 -11.70 -6.54
C LYS A 226 2.30 -12.23 -5.29
N SER A 227 2.07 -11.62 -4.13
CA SER A 227 2.71 -12.02 -2.87
C SER A 227 1.92 -11.53 -1.65
N LEU A 228 2.10 -12.25 -0.54
CA LEU A 228 1.66 -11.88 0.80
C LEU A 228 2.89 -11.68 1.69
N SER A 229 2.94 -10.62 2.50
CA SER A 229 4.09 -10.40 3.40
C SER A 229 3.67 -9.68 4.67
N LYS A 230 4.38 -10.01 5.76
CA LYS A 230 4.32 -9.27 7.04
C LYS A 230 5.73 -8.97 7.51
N GLU A 231 5.89 -7.80 8.10
CA GLU A 231 7.15 -7.35 8.72
C GLU A 231 6.86 -6.86 10.14
N TYR A 232 7.78 -7.09 11.04
CA TYR A 232 7.69 -6.63 12.42
C TYR A 232 8.96 -5.87 12.79
N THR A 233 8.80 -4.63 13.22
CA THR A 233 9.88 -3.80 13.75
C THR A 233 9.84 -3.88 15.28
N PHE A 234 10.92 -4.37 15.89
CA PHE A 234 11.02 -4.47 17.35
C PHE A 234 11.03 -3.07 17.97
N GLU A 235 10.41 -2.91 19.13
CA GLU A 235 10.46 -1.65 19.89
C GLU A 235 11.89 -1.32 20.34
N ASN A 236 12.65 -2.34 20.76
CA ASN A 236 14.07 -2.29 21.00
C ASN A 236 14.76 -3.31 20.09
N ASP A 237 15.91 -2.92 19.53
CA ASP A 237 16.70 -3.84 18.71
C ASP A 237 17.16 -5.01 19.56
N THR A 238 17.10 -6.24 19.03
CA THR A 238 17.29 -7.47 19.81
C THR A 238 18.32 -8.41 19.18
N ILE A 239 18.95 -9.24 19.99
CA ILE A 239 19.73 -10.41 19.60
C ILE A 239 19.06 -11.72 20.05
N ASP A 240 17.90 -11.63 20.68
CA ASP A 240 17.17 -12.79 21.17
C ASP A 240 16.59 -13.60 20.01
N VAL A 241 17.24 -14.72 19.72
CA VAL A 241 16.86 -15.64 18.65
C VAL A 241 15.51 -16.31 18.92
N ALA A 242 15.19 -16.58 20.20
CA ALA A 242 13.92 -17.19 20.56
C ALA A 242 12.76 -16.23 20.26
N LEU A 243 12.86 -14.97 20.72
CA LEU A 243 11.89 -13.93 20.43
C LEU A 243 11.72 -13.72 18.91
N MET A 244 12.81 -13.68 18.13
CA MET A 244 12.74 -13.52 16.69
C MET A 244 12.00 -14.69 16.01
N LYS A 245 12.26 -15.94 16.47
CA LYS A 245 11.58 -17.14 15.96
C LYS A 245 10.09 -17.13 16.30
N ASP A 246 9.70 -16.70 17.49
CA ASP A 246 8.29 -16.62 17.89
C ASP A 246 7.53 -15.58 17.05
N VAL A 247 8.14 -14.42 16.81
CA VAL A 247 7.59 -13.39 15.90
C VAL A 247 7.45 -13.93 14.48
N LEU A 248 8.45 -14.63 13.96
CA LEU A 248 8.38 -15.25 12.63
C LEU A 248 7.26 -16.30 12.56
N ALA A 249 7.09 -17.14 13.60
CA ALA A 249 6.01 -18.12 13.68
C ALA A 249 4.64 -17.46 13.63
N SER A 250 4.43 -16.41 14.42
CA SER A 250 3.18 -15.64 14.40
C SER A 250 2.88 -15.04 13.00
N MET A 251 3.92 -14.56 12.29
CA MET A 251 3.75 -14.08 10.93
C MET A 251 3.35 -15.18 9.95
N VAL A 252 4.01 -16.35 10.04
CA VAL A 252 3.70 -17.50 9.18
C VAL A 252 2.25 -17.92 9.37
N GLU A 253 1.77 -18.05 10.60
CA GLU A 253 0.39 -18.43 10.90
C GLU A 253 -0.63 -17.45 10.29
N LYS A 254 -0.40 -16.16 10.48
CA LYS A 254 -1.28 -15.11 9.94
C LYS A 254 -1.28 -15.09 8.42
N LEU A 255 -0.11 -15.21 7.79
CA LEU A 255 0.01 -15.23 6.33
C LEU A 255 -0.58 -16.49 5.73
N ALA A 256 -0.38 -17.66 6.35
CA ALA A 256 -0.93 -18.92 5.89
C ALA A 256 -2.46 -18.95 6.00
N PHE A 257 -3.01 -18.42 7.11
CA PHE A 257 -4.46 -18.25 7.27
C PHE A 257 -5.05 -17.32 6.19
N GLU A 258 -4.42 -16.17 5.92
CA GLU A 258 -4.82 -15.23 4.88
C GLU A 258 -4.78 -15.90 3.49
N MET A 259 -3.71 -16.64 3.19
CA MET A 259 -3.52 -17.37 1.94
C MET A 259 -4.60 -18.46 1.74
N ARG A 260 -4.87 -19.28 2.76
CA ARG A 260 -5.94 -20.29 2.72
C ARG A 260 -7.34 -19.67 2.56
N SER A 261 -7.57 -18.51 3.20
CA SER A 261 -8.83 -17.75 3.05
C SER A 261 -9.10 -17.35 1.60
N GLN A 262 -8.03 -17.06 0.86
CA GLN A 262 -8.07 -16.74 -0.57
C GLN A 262 -7.98 -17.96 -1.49
N LYS A 263 -7.95 -19.18 -0.94
CA LYS A 263 -7.74 -20.44 -1.68
C LYS A 263 -6.48 -20.40 -2.55
N LYS A 264 -5.37 -19.92 -1.97
CA LYS A 264 -4.06 -19.84 -2.63
C LYS A 264 -3.03 -20.72 -1.95
N LEU A 265 -2.01 -21.12 -2.73
CA LEU A 265 -0.81 -21.81 -2.28
C LEU A 265 0.41 -20.96 -2.63
N THR A 266 1.51 -21.13 -1.89
CA THR A 266 2.78 -20.48 -2.21
C THR A 266 3.83 -21.49 -2.66
N GLY A 267 4.63 -21.12 -3.67
CA GLY A 267 5.79 -21.87 -4.14
C GLY A 267 7.13 -21.25 -3.75
N CYS A 268 7.13 -20.11 -3.01
CA CYS A 268 8.37 -19.45 -2.62
C CYS A 268 8.22 -18.71 -1.30
N VAL A 269 9.14 -18.96 -0.38
CA VAL A 269 9.23 -18.32 0.94
C VAL A 269 10.46 -17.42 0.97
N THR A 270 10.30 -16.19 1.45
CA THR A 270 11.38 -15.25 1.68
C THR A 270 11.40 -14.81 3.13
N VAL A 271 12.57 -14.79 3.75
CA VAL A 271 12.82 -14.18 5.06
C VAL A 271 13.65 -12.92 4.88
N LYS A 272 13.31 -11.87 5.61
CA LYS A 272 14.02 -10.60 5.64
C LYS A 272 14.50 -10.31 7.06
N ILE A 273 15.73 -9.82 7.19
CA ILE A 273 16.29 -9.28 8.43
C ILE A 273 16.82 -7.88 8.12
N ARG A 274 16.51 -6.93 8.99
CA ARG A 274 17.16 -5.61 9.00
C ARG A 274 17.86 -5.43 10.33
N TYR A 275 19.13 -5.10 10.27
CA TYR A 275 19.96 -4.85 11.44
C TYR A 275 19.80 -3.40 11.95
N SER A 276 20.39 -3.08 13.11
CA SER A 276 20.33 -1.75 13.73
C SER A 276 20.99 -0.65 12.92
N ASP A 277 21.94 -0.99 12.05
CA ASP A 277 22.57 -0.09 11.07
C ASP A 277 21.72 0.18 9.82
N PHE A 278 20.50 -0.37 9.76
CA PHE A 278 19.56 -0.36 8.63
C PHE A 278 20.01 -1.20 7.42
N ASP A 279 21.13 -1.94 7.52
CA ASP A 279 21.47 -2.92 6.50
C ASP A 279 20.41 -4.03 6.46
N THR A 280 19.95 -4.35 5.27
CA THR A 280 18.81 -5.27 5.07
C THR A 280 19.23 -6.44 4.21
N HIS A 281 19.10 -7.64 4.77
CA HIS A 281 19.36 -8.90 4.08
C HIS A 281 18.06 -9.65 3.87
N SER A 282 17.97 -10.36 2.76
CA SER A 282 16.84 -11.27 2.49
C SER A 282 17.35 -12.51 1.76
N MET A 283 16.75 -13.64 2.10
CA MET A 283 17.01 -14.91 1.44
C MET A 283 15.68 -15.57 1.10
N GLN A 284 15.59 -16.20 -0.06
CA GLN A 284 14.40 -16.88 -0.51
C GLN A 284 14.70 -18.33 -0.89
N ARG A 285 13.67 -19.16 -0.78
CA ARG A 285 13.71 -20.56 -1.20
C ARG A 285 12.45 -20.92 -1.96
N GLN A 286 12.61 -21.61 -3.08
CA GLN A 286 11.51 -22.26 -3.76
C GLN A 286 11.17 -23.57 -3.02
N ILE A 287 9.88 -23.83 -2.90
CA ILE A 287 9.32 -25.00 -2.23
C ILE A 287 8.23 -25.61 -3.10
N GLN A 288 7.79 -26.83 -2.78
CA GLN A 288 6.56 -27.37 -3.32
C GLN A 288 5.38 -26.48 -2.88
N TYR A 289 4.40 -26.32 -3.77
CA TYR A 289 3.23 -25.50 -3.47
C TYR A 289 2.48 -25.99 -2.24
N THR A 290 2.39 -25.15 -1.22
CA THR A 290 1.74 -25.50 0.04
C THR A 290 1.09 -24.30 0.71
N SER A 291 0.13 -24.57 1.60
CA SER A 291 -0.46 -23.61 2.53
C SER A 291 -0.39 -24.07 3.98
N PHE A 292 0.35 -25.13 4.27
CA PHE A 292 0.47 -25.70 5.60
C PHE A 292 1.47 -24.93 6.46
N ASP A 293 1.02 -24.46 7.61
CA ASP A 293 1.81 -23.64 8.54
C ASP A 293 3.13 -24.34 8.95
N HIS A 294 3.11 -25.66 9.22
CA HIS A 294 4.29 -26.36 9.70
C HIS A 294 5.39 -26.42 8.64
N LEU A 295 5.08 -26.75 7.39
CA LEU A 295 6.05 -26.79 6.29
C LEU A 295 6.65 -25.42 6.00
N LEU A 296 5.78 -24.39 6.04
CA LEU A 296 6.19 -23.01 5.85
C LEU A 296 7.08 -22.52 6.99
N LEU A 297 6.77 -22.91 8.23
CA LEU A 297 7.52 -22.53 9.42
C LEU A 297 8.91 -23.18 9.45
N ASP A 298 8.99 -24.47 9.14
CA ASP A 298 10.28 -25.17 9.04
C ASP A 298 11.18 -24.53 8.00
N THR A 299 10.60 -24.17 6.84
CA THR A 299 11.32 -23.44 5.77
C THR A 299 11.80 -22.07 6.24
N VAL A 300 10.93 -21.30 6.94
CA VAL A 300 11.27 -19.98 7.48
C VAL A 300 12.40 -20.08 8.50
N TYR A 301 12.36 -21.04 9.41
CA TYR A 301 13.40 -21.23 10.41
C TYR A 301 14.74 -21.64 9.80
N ASP A 302 14.71 -22.50 8.79
CA ASP A 302 15.94 -22.89 8.11
C ASP A 302 16.54 -21.69 7.35
N ILE A 303 15.75 -20.94 6.58
CA ILE A 303 16.23 -19.70 5.94
C ILE A 303 16.74 -18.70 6.96
N PHE A 304 16.02 -18.50 8.07
CA PHE A 304 16.44 -17.58 9.13
C PHE A 304 17.79 -17.96 9.73
N SER A 305 18.03 -19.26 9.98
CA SER A 305 19.29 -19.75 10.55
C SER A 305 20.49 -19.49 9.65
N HIS A 306 20.31 -19.56 8.33
CA HIS A 306 21.35 -19.25 7.35
C HIS A 306 21.55 -17.74 7.15
N LEU A 307 20.46 -16.96 7.27
CA LEU A 307 20.50 -15.52 7.05
C LEU A 307 21.04 -14.74 8.24
N TYR A 308 20.74 -15.21 9.48
CA TYR A 308 21.19 -14.59 10.72
C TYR A 308 22.60 -15.04 11.08
N ASN A 309 23.59 -14.41 10.49
CA ASN A 309 25.02 -14.75 10.64
C ASN A 309 25.87 -13.62 11.27
N ARG A 310 25.27 -12.46 11.53
CA ARG A 310 25.96 -11.31 12.14
C ARG A 310 25.66 -11.23 13.63
N ARG A 311 26.70 -10.99 14.44
CA ARG A 311 26.55 -10.67 15.88
C ARG A 311 26.15 -9.21 16.07
N MET A 312 25.02 -8.80 15.46
CA MET A 312 24.52 -7.45 15.51
C MET A 312 23.03 -7.46 15.90
N LEU A 313 22.60 -6.41 16.58
CA LEU A 313 21.20 -6.24 16.97
C LEU A 313 20.30 -6.19 15.73
N VAL A 314 19.20 -6.92 15.77
CA VAL A 314 18.17 -6.97 14.73
C VAL A 314 17.06 -5.97 15.05
N ARG A 315 16.77 -5.12 14.10
CA ARG A 315 15.72 -4.11 14.16
C ARG A 315 14.37 -4.61 13.64
N LEU A 316 14.38 -5.45 12.59
CA LEU A 316 13.17 -5.91 11.91
C LEU A 316 13.37 -7.31 11.37
N VAL A 317 12.33 -8.11 11.47
CA VAL A 317 12.19 -9.38 10.75
C VAL A 317 10.94 -9.37 9.89
N GLY A 318 10.95 -10.15 8.82
CA GLY A 318 9.80 -10.25 7.91
C GLY A 318 9.73 -11.58 7.18
N VAL A 319 8.51 -11.96 6.81
CA VAL A 319 8.20 -13.15 6.00
C VAL A 319 7.39 -12.71 4.79
N ARG A 320 7.70 -13.27 3.63
CA ARG A 320 6.96 -13.08 2.40
C ARG A 320 6.73 -14.42 1.71
N PHE A 321 5.49 -14.65 1.30
CA PHE A 321 5.07 -15.73 0.43
C PHE A 321 4.83 -15.18 -0.99
N SER A 322 5.44 -15.80 -1.99
CA SER A 322 5.35 -15.40 -3.40
C SER A 322 5.18 -16.62 -4.30
N SER A 323 5.11 -16.41 -5.61
CA SER A 323 4.70 -17.46 -6.54
C SER A 323 3.35 -18.07 -6.11
N LEU A 324 2.38 -17.17 -5.88
CA LEU A 324 1.05 -17.58 -5.45
C LEU A 324 0.30 -18.19 -6.62
N VAL A 325 -0.37 -19.34 -6.37
CA VAL A 325 -1.25 -19.99 -7.34
C VAL A 325 -2.61 -20.26 -6.69
N GLY A 326 -3.68 -20.12 -7.46
CA GLY A 326 -5.00 -20.52 -7.01
C GLY A 326 -5.13 -22.05 -7.00
N GLY A 327 -5.78 -22.62 -6.00
CA GLY A 327 -6.04 -24.04 -5.91
C GLY A 327 -6.13 -24.57 -4.49
N SER A 328 -6.37 -25.85 -4.38
CA SER A 328 -6.26 -26.64 -3.16
C SER A 328 -4.92 -27.39 -3.15
N GLN A 329 -4.48 -27.79 -1.96
CA GLN A 329 -3.29 -28.63 -1.79
C GLN A 329 -3.38 -29.83 -2.74
N GLN A 330 -2.31 -30.06 -3.51
CA GLN A 330 -2.21 -31.24 -4.33
C GLN A 330 -2.00 -32.44 -3.39
N LEU A 331 -2.87 -33.43 -3.48
CA LEU A 331 -2.71 -34.68 -2.74
C LEU A 331 -1.41 -35.35 -3.20
N ASP A 332 -0.50 -35.57 -2.29
CA ASP A 332 0.67 -36.39 -2.54
C ASP A 332 0.28 -37.87 -2.35
N LEU A 333 0.62 -38.70 -3.31
CA LEU A 333 0.34 -40.14 -3.24
C LEU A 333 1.13 -40.85 -2.11
N PHE A 334 2.14 -40.24 -1.58
CA PHE A 334 3.04 -40.79 -0.58
C PHE A 334 2.89 -40.17 0.83
N ASN A 335 2.18 -39.03 0.94
CA ASN A 335 1.90 -38.36 2.19
C ASN A 335 0.40 -38.19 2.37
N ASP A 336 -0.15 -38.70 3.47
CA ASP A 336 -1.56 -38.51 3.79
C ASP A 336 -1.78 -37.13 4.44
N ASP A 337 -1.92 -36.11 3.60
CA ASP A 337 -2.18 -34.74 4.02
C ASP A 337 -3.65 -34.49 4.44
N THR A 338 -4.50 -35.51 4.44
CA THR A 338 -5.94 -35.40 4.68
C THR A 338 -6.23 -34.95 6.11
N GLU A 339 -5.52 -35.51 7.09
CA GLU A 339 -5.65 -35.11 8.50
C GLU A 339 -5.24 -33.67 8.71
N MET A 340 -4.10 -33.25 8.12
CA MET A 340 -3.60 -31.87 8.24
C MET A 340 -4.52 -30.87 7.56
N THR A 341 -5.07 -31.20 6.41
CA THR A 341 -6.08 -30.38 5.71
C THR A 341 -7.32 -30.18 6.58
N SER A 342 -7.80 -31.26 7.21
CA SER A 342 -8.95 -31.22 8.11
C SER A 342 -8.67 -30.39 9.36
N LEU A 343 -7.49 -30.54 9.96
CA LEU A 343 -7.04 -29.78 11.14
C LEU A 343 -6.98 -28.28 10.84
N TYR A 344 -6.29 -27.89 9.74
CA TYR A 344 -6.21 -26.47 9.36
C TYR A 344 -7.58 -25.90 8.98
N GLY A 345 -8.44 -26.69 8.35
CA GLY A 345 -9.83 -26.31 8.05
C GLY A 345 -10.63 -26.01 9.32
N ALA A 346 -10.49 -26.85 10.36
CA ALA A 346 -11.14 -26.63 11.64
C ALA A 346 -10.62 -25.38 12.37
N ILE A 347 -9.30 -25.20 12.42
CA ILE A 347 -8.66 -24.02 13.01
C ILE A 347 -9.11 -22.76 12.28
N ASP A 348 -9.08 -22.74 10.96
CA ASP A 348 -9.51 -21.60 10.15
C ASP A 348 -11.00 -21.30 10.32
N GLY A 349 -11.84 -22.32 10.51
CA GLY A 349 -13.25 -22.16 10.83
C GLY A 349 -13.47 -21.42 12.17
N ILE A 350 -12.70 -21.76 13.19
CA ILE A 350 -12.75 -21.10 14.50
C ILE A 350 -12.24 -19.65 14.38
N ARG A 351 -11.10 -19.43 13.71
CA ARG A 351 -10.54 -18.08 13.50
C ARG A 351 -11.49 -17.15 12.73
N LYS A 352 -12.19 -17.68 11.72
CA LYS A 352 -13.21 -16.90 10.99
C LYS A 352 -14.40 -16.50 11.87
N LYS A 353 -14.81 -17.37 12.78
CA LYS A 353 -15.97 -17.14 13.65
C LYS A 353 -15.66 -16.26 14.86
N PHE A 354 -14.50 -16.41 15.47
CA PHE A 354 -14.14 -15.80 16.76
C PHE A 354 -12.96 -14.83 16.68
N GLY A 355 -12.41 -14.58 15.47
CA GLY A 355 -11.27 -13.69 15.24
C GLY A 355 -9.94 -14.43 15.12
N GLU A 356 -8.98 -13.82 14.44
CA GLU A 356 -7.67 -14.42 14.10
C GLU A 356 -6.86 -14.86 15.34
N ASN A 357 -7.05 -14.20 16.47
CA ASN A 357 -6.32 -14.48 17.71
C ASN A 357 -7.02 -15.48 18.63
N SER A 358 -8.13 -16.10 18.20
CA SER A 358 -8.91 -17.06 19.03
C SER A 358 -8.19 -18.38 19.28
N ILE A 359 -7.30 -18.79 18.40
CA ILE A 359 -6.42 -19.94 18.56
C ILE A 359 -5.00 -19.50 18.19
N LEU A 360 -4.08 -19.64 19.12
CA LEU A 360 -2.65 -19.40 18.93
C LEU A 360 -1.87 -20.67 19.29
N LYS A 361 -0.75 -20.91 18.61
CA LYS A 361 0.19 -21.94 19.03
C LYS A 361 0.89 -21.48 20.32
N ALA A 362 1.16 -22.42 21.23
CA ALA A 362 1.79 -22.13 22.53
C ALA A 362 3.13 -21.38 22.43
N ARG A 363 3.80 -21.43 21.28
CA ARG A 363 5.05 -20.68 21.00
C ARG A 363 4.81 -19.20 20.60
N CYS A 364 3.56 -18.80 20.37
CA CYS A 364 3.20 -17.45 19.92
C CYS A 364 2.50 -16.62 21.00
N ILE A 365 2.54 -17.10 22.26
CA ILE A 365 1.94 -16.47 23.44
C ILE A 365 2.98 -15.58 24.13
#